data_0fedcd5f863ed37e4f56ba66ff087f79
#
_entry.id   0fedcd5f863ed37e4f56ba66ff087f79
#
_cell.length_a   1.000
_cell.length_b   1.000
_cell.length_c   1.000
_cell.angle_alpha   90.00
_cell.angle_beta   90.00
_cell.angle_gamma   90.00
#
_symmetry.space_group_name_H-M   'P 1'
#
loop_
_entity.id
_entity.type
_entity.pdbx_description
1 polymer ?
#
loop_
_entity_poly.entity_id
_entity_poly.type
_entity_poly.pdbx_seq_one_letter_code
_entity_poly.pdbx_strand_id
1 'polypeptide(L)'
;MMRHHMASITNEKLLAHTQWLDGDTRMGRKLNETGMNLAGSVLNDLNLAKAHFVGTTLTKANLAGTNLSEADFSGANLDSVNFSGANLSCADLGGVSLRNANLTGANFRGADLSGANLEGSNLTNADFTDADLIAANLNRTNQAGLILTGAKLANTQGIQN
;
A
#
# COMPACT_ATOMS: atom_id res chain seq x y z
N MET A 1 -1.40 -12.75 -31.42
CA MET A 1 -2.08 -12.29 -30.22
C MET A 1 -1.16 -12.53 -29.04
N MET A 2 -0.30 -11.53 -28.70
CA MET A 2 0.59 -11.65 -27.54
C MET A 2 -0.26 -11.59 -26.29
N ARG A 3 -0.39 -12.70 -25.57
CA ARG A 3 -0.92 -12.69 -24.20
C ARG A 3 0.10 -11.92 -23.37
N HIS A 4 -0.23 -10.71 -22.94
CA HIS A 4 0.53 -10.03 -21.90
C HIS A 4 0.49 -10.93 -20.68
N HIS A 5 1.59 -11.63 -20.45
CA HIS A 5 1.76 -12.44 -19.24
C HIS A 5 1.77 -11.43 -18.07
N MET A 6 0.67 -11.37 -17.32
CA MET A 6 0.67 -10.64 -16.06
C MET A 6 1.75 -11.26 -15.19
N ALA A 7 2.73 -10.48 -14.79
CA ALA A 7 3.73 -10.96 -13.86
C ALA A 7 3.02 -11.36 -12.57
N SER A 8 3.42 -12.48 -12.00
CA SER A 8 2.95 -12.91 -10.68
C SER A 8 4.14 -13.08 -9.77
N ILE A 9 3.96 -12.78 -8.48
CA ILE A 9 4.98 -13.11 -7.49
C ILE A 9 5.00 -14.63 -7.35
N THR A 10 6.14 -15.25 -7.61
CA THR A 10 6.26 -16.70 -7.53
C THR A 10 6.35 -17.19 -6.10
N ASN A 11 5.93 -18.42 -5.84
CA ASN A 11 6.07 -19.04 -4.51
C ASN A 11 7.53 -19.09 -4.04
N GLU A 12 8.48 -19.22 -4.96
CA GLU A 12 9.91 -19.21 -4.66
C GLU A 12 10.34 -17.84 -4.10
N LYS A 13 9.89 -16.73 -4.71
CA LYS A 13 10.14 -15.37 -4.22
C LYS A 13 9.50 -15.13 -2.86
N LEU A 14 8.28 -15.60 -2.65
CA LEU A 14 7.57 -15.48 -1.37
C LEU A 14 8.28 -16.26 -0.27
N LEU A 15 8.71 -17.49 -0.56
CA LEU A 15 9.48 -18.29 0.39
C LEU A 15 10.80 -17.63 0.75
N ALA A 16 11.55 -17.13 -0.24
CA ALA A 16 12.80 -16.42 -0.02
C ALA A 16 12.60 -15.16 0.84
N HIS A 17 11.50 -14.43 0.64
CA HIS A 17 11.18 -13.27 1.45
C HIS A 17 10.86 -13.65 2.91
N THR A 18 10.08 -14.70 3.13
CA THR A 18 9.79 -15.22 4.46
C THR A 18 11.08 -15.60 5.20
N GLN A 19 11.96 -16.35 4.53
CA GLN A 19 13.28 -16.72 5.09
C GLN A 19 14.12 -15.48 5.43
N TRP A 20 14.08 -14.45 4.59
CA TRP A 20 14.78 -13.20 4.87
C TRP A 20 14.21 -12.48 6.10
N LEU A 21 12.89 -12.45 6.26
CA LEU A 21 12.23 -11.87 7.44
C LEU A 21 12.61 -12.62 8.73
N ASP A 22 12.80 -13.94 8.65
CA ASP A 22 13.23 -14.81 9.76
C ASP A 22 14.74 -14.70 10.06
N GLY A 23 15.48 -13.88 9.30
CA GLY A 23 16.92 -13.64 9.51
C GLY A 23 17.84 -14.63 8.80
N ASP A 24 17.33 -15.51 7.95
CA ASP A 24 18.17 -16.38 7.12
C ASP A 24 18.78 -15.58 5.94
N THR A 25 19.99 -15.11 6.13
CA THR A 25 20.72 -14.32 5.12
C THR A 25 21.36 -15.15 4.02
N ARG A 26 21.38 -16.49 4.14
CA ARG A 26 21.97 -17.39 3.13
C ARG A 26 20.99 -17.70 2.01
N MET A 27 19.76 -18.01 2.34
CA MET A 27 18.72 -18.38 1.37
C MET A 27 17.66 -17.29 1.19
N GLY A 28 17.42 -16.48 2.23
CA GLY A 28 16.44 -15.42 2.24
C GLY A 28 16.83 -14.23 1.39
N ARG A 29 15.87 -13.69 0.64
CA ARG A 29 16.01 -12.45 -0.13
C ARG A 29 14.79 -11.58 0.07
N LYS A 30 15.03 -10.29 0.30
CA LYS A 30 13.96 -9.29 0.36
C LYS A 30 13.18 -9.30 -0.97
N LEU A 31 11.86 -9.34 -0.89
CA LEU A 31 11.01 -9.25 -2.09
C LEU A 31 11.23 -7.90 -2.78
N ASN A 32 11.56 -7.96 -4.05
CA ASN A 32 11.73 -6.79 -4.89
C ASN A 32 11.00 -7.00 -6.23
N GLU A 33 9.92 -6.25 -6.43
CA GLU A 33 9.08 -6.26 -7.62
C GLU A 33 9.13 -4.91 -8.36
N THR A 34 10.24 -4.17 -8.21
CA THR A 34 10.43 -2.85 -8.82
C THR A 34 10.07 -2.85 -10.31
N GLY A 35 9.19 -1.93 -10.72
CA GLY A 35 8.74 -1.73 -12.09
C GLY A 35 7.87 -2.85 -12.66
N MET A 36 7.49 -3.85 -11.87
CA MET A 36 6.68 -4.98 -12.35
C MET A 36 5.21 -4.59 -12.56
N ASN A 37 4.55 -5.23 -13.50
CA ASN A 37 3.11 -5.14 -13.66
C ASN A 37 2.42 -6.29 -12.92
N LEU A 38 1.86 -5.97 -11.75
CA LEU A 38 1.13 -6.89 -10.87
C LEU A 38 -0.36 -6.52 -10.79
N ALA A 39 -0.89 -5.85 -11.83
CA ALA A 39 -2.30 -5.46 -11.86
C ALA A 39 -3.22 -6.70 -11.70
N GLY A 40 -4.23 -6.57 -10.82
CA GLY A 40 -5.17 -7.65 -10.54
C GLY A 40 -4.61 -8.86 -9.80
N SER A 41 -3.35 -8.82 -9.34
CA SER A 41 -2.75 -9.93 -8.58
C SER A 41 -3.49 -10.18 -7.27
N VAL A 42 -3.54 -11.46 -6.87
CA VAL A 42 -4.12 -11.89 -5.58
C VAL A 42 -2.96 -12.14 -4.61
N LEU A 43 -2.80 -11.23 -3.65
CA LEU A 43 -1.68 -11.19 -2.70
C LEU A 43 -2.17 -11.02 -1.24
N ASN A 44 -3.44 -11.37 -0.98
CA ASN A 44 -4.05 -11.20 0.32
C ASN A 44 -3.43 -12.12 1.39
N ASP A 45 -3.48 -11.67 2.64
CA ASP A 45 -3.05 -12.39 3.83
C ASP A 45 -1.57 -12.84 3.84
N LEU A 46 -0.73 -12.22 3.02
CA LEU A 46 0.70 -12.52 2.96
C LEU A 46 1.50 -11.64 3.94
N ASN A 47 2.69 -12.11 4.31
CA ASN A 47 3.67 -11.27 5.00
C ASN A 47 4.67 -10.71 3.98
N LEU A 48 4.46 -9.47 3.57
CA LEU A 48 5.27 -8.72 2.61
C LEU A 48 5.93 -7.50 3.29
N ALA A 49 6.16 -7.58 4.60
CA ALA A 49 6.81 -6.49 5.34
C ALA A 49 8.15 -6.13 4.71
N LYS A 50 8.42 -4.83 4.60
CA LYS A 50 9.66 -4.28 4.01
C LYS A 50 9.89 -4.61 2.53
N ALA A 51 8.93 -5.19 1.83
CA ALA A 51 9.04 -5.48 0.39
C ALA A 51 9.19 -4.20 -0.45
N HIS A 52 9.85 -4.31 -1.60
CA HIS A 52 9.99 -3.21 -2.56
C HIS A 52 9.00 -3.38 -3.72
N PHE A 53 8.14 -2.39 -3.89
CA PHE A 53 7.17 -2.26 -4.98
C PHE A 53 7.38 -0.94 -5.74
N VAL A 54 8.61 -0.44 -5.79
CA VAL A 54 8.95 0.84 -6.43
C VAL A 54 8.55 0.84 -7.90
N GLY A 55 7.75 1.83 -8.32
CA GLY A 55 7.27 1.95 -9.69
C GLY A 55 6.39 0.79 -10.18
N THR A 56 5.90 -0.05 -9.28
CA THR A 56 5.07 -1.22 -9.61
C THR A 56 3.65 -0.79 -10.00
N THR A 57 3.06 -1.46 -10.97
CA THR A 57 1.63 -1.33 -11.26
C THR A 57 0.84 -2.39 -10.48
N LEU A 58 0.05 -1.97 -9.51
CA LEU A 58 -0.79 -2.83 -8.65
C LEU A 58 -2.29 -2.48 -8.76
N THR A 59 -2.69 -1.88 -9.89
CA THR A 59 -4.08 -1.51 -10.11
C THR A 59 -5.00 -2.72 -9.94
N LYS A 60 -6.07 -2.56 -9.14
CA LYS A 60 -7.05 -3.62 -8.84
C LYS A 60 -6.45 -4.87 -8.18
N ALA A 61 -5.21 -4.83 -7.69
CA ALA A 61 -4.65 -5.95 -6.94
C ALA A 61 -5.39 -6.14 -5.60
N ASN A 62 -5.48 -7.40 -5.15
CA ASN A 62 -6.02 -7.72 -3.84
C ASN A 62 -4.88 -7.96 -2.84
N LEU A 63 -4.70 -7.03 -1.93
CA LEU A 63 -3.72 -7.05 -0.83
C LEU A 63 -4.45 -6.98 0.54
N ALA A 64 -5.71 -7.42 0.60
CA ALA A 64 -6.47 -7.43 1.84
C ALA A 64 -5.78 -8.26 2.92
N GLY A 65 -5.73 -7.76 4.15
CA GLY A 65 -5.14 -8.46 5.29
C GLY A 65 -3.62 -8.67 5.22
N THR A 66 -2.95 -8.15 4.19
CA THR A 66 -1.50 -8.33 3.99
C THR A 66 -0.71 -7.46 4.96
N ASN A 67 0.38 -8.02 5.50
CA ASN A 67 1.37 -7.24 6.24
C ASN A 67 2.34 -6.57 5.25
N LEU A 68 2.26 -5.26 5.12
CA LEU A 68 3.08 -4.40 4.26
C LEU A 68 3.83 -3.35 5.09
N SER A 69 4.03 -3.60 6.38
CA SER A 69 4.74 -2.65 7.25
C SER A 69 6.13 -2.34 6.67
N GLU A 70 6.49 -1.07 6.69
CA GLU A 70 7.76 -0.56 6.15
C GLU A 70 8.01 -0.90 4.65
N ALA A 71 6.98 -1.28 3.88
CA ALA A 71 7.12 -1.52 2.44
C ALA A 71 7.32 -0.20 1.68
N ASP A 72 8.03 -0.26 0.55
CA ASP A 72 8.32 0.87 -0.31
C ASP A 72 7.47 0.79 -1.59
N PHE A 73 6.54 1.71 -1.74
CA PHE A 73 5.66 1.86 -2.90
C PHE A 73 6.00 3.12 -3.72
N SER A 74 7.18 3.71 -3.55
CA SER A 74 7.54 4.95 -4.25
C SER A 74 7.25 4.83 -5.75
N GLY A 75 6.46 5.77 -6.29
CA GLY A 75 6.08 5.80 -7.70
C GLY A 75 5.16 4.67 -8.18
N ALA A 76 4.63 3.85 -7.28
CA ALA A 76 3.69 2.80 -7.65
C ALA A 76 2.33 3.36 -8.07
N ASN A 77 1.62 2.61 -8.92
CA ASN A 77 0.21 2.86 -9.22
C ASN A 77 -0.67 1.85 -8.46
N LEU A 78 -1.43 2.36 -7.50
CA LEU A 78 -2.28 1.60 -6.58
C LEU A 78 -3.77 1.89 -6.80
N ASP A 79 -4.16 2.42 -7.98
CA ASP A 79 -5.55 2.74 -8.27
C ASP A 79 -6.45 1.51 -8.14
N SER A 80 -7.56 1.66 -7.43
CA SER A 80 -8.53 0.60 -7.17
C SER A 80 -7.96 -0.63 -6.44
N VAL A 81 -6.81 -0.51 -5.78
CA VAL A 81 -6.25 -1.59 -4.95
C VAL A 81 -7.18 -1.90 -3.79
N ASN A 82 -7.20 -3.15 -3.37
CA ASN A 82 -7.85 -3.56 -2.13
C ASN A 82 -6.80 -3.75 -1.03
N PHE A 83 -6.72 -2.80 -0.10
CA PHE A 83 -5.92 -2.85 1.12
C PHE A 83 -6.77 -3.05 2.39
N SER A 84 -8.02 -3.52 2.26
CA SER A 84 -8.87 -3.68 3.43
C SER A 84 -8.20 -4.54 4.52
N GLY A 85 -8.12 -4.00 5.74
CA GLY A 85 -7.48 -4.66 6.86
C GLY A 85 -5.96 -4.88 6.72
N ALA A 86 -5.32 -4.34 5.70
CA ALA A 86 -3.87 -4.46 5.52
C ALA A 86 -3.11 -3.62 6.56
N ASN A 87 -1.90 -4.06 6.90
CA ASN A 87 -0.96 -3.30 7.73
C ASN A 87 0.07 -2.60 6.85
N LEU A 88 -0.05 -1.28 6.70
CA LEU A 88 0.89 -0.41 5.98
C LEU A 88 1.63 0.54 6.94
N SER A 89 1.78 0.15 8.21
CA SER A 89 2.48 1.00 9.17
C SER A 89 3.90 1.31 8.71
N CYS A 90 4.29 2.58 8.79
CA CYS A 90 5.60 3.08 8.37
C CYS A 90 5.95 2.80 6.89
N ALA A 91 4.98 2.46 6.04
CA ALA A 91 5.21 2.28 4.61
C ALA A 91 5.45 3.64 3.91
N ASP A 92 6.20 3.61 2.82
CA ASP A 92 6.42 4.76 1.94
C ASP A 92 5.42 4.71 0.77
N LEU A 93 4.48 5.65 0.77
CA LEU A 93 3.45 5.85 -0.26
C LEU A 93 3.47 7.32 -0.76
N GLY A 94 4.60 8.01 -0.61
CA GLY A 94 4.74 9.41 -1.03
C GLY A 94 4.43 9.59 -2.51
N GLY A 95 3.50 10.52 -2.84
CA GLY A 95 3.11 10.86 -4.20
C GLY A 95 2.41 9.79 -5.01
N VAL A 96 2.06 8.64 -4.42
CA VAL A 96 1.41 7.53 -5.15
C VAL A 96 -0.04 7.85 -5.53
N SER A 97 -0.54 7.17 -6.56
CA SER A 97 -1.96 7.16 -6.88
C SER A 97 -2.67 5.99 -6.19
N LEU A 98 -3.67 6.32 -5.36
CA LEU A 98 -4.54 5.40 -4.61
C LEU A 98 -6.02 5.67 -4.93
N ARG A 99 -6.31 6.18 -6.11
CA ARG A 99 -7.67 6.58 -6.49
C ARG A 99 -8.62 5.38 -6.46
N ASN A 100 -9.81 5.61 -5.89
CA ASN A 100 -10.86 4.59 -5.79
C ASN A 100 -10.42 3.31 -5.08
N ALA A 101 -9.40 3.36 -4.22
CA ALA A 101 -8.91 2.22 -3.45
C ALA A 101 -9.86 1.87 -2.29
N ASN A 102 -9.87 0.60 -1.91
CA ASN A 102 -10.51 0.15 -0.68
C ASN A 102 -9.47 0.08 0.45
N LEU A 103 -9.52 1.04 1.37
CA LEU A 103 -8.62 1.15 2.51
C LEU A 103 -9.35 0.89 3.85
N THR A 104 -10.53 0.27 3.79
CA THR A 104 -11.36 0.00 4.97
C THR A 104 -10.58 -0.75 6.04
N GLY A 105 -10.48 -0.17 7.24
CA GLY A 105 -9.80 -0.78 8.38
C GLY A 105 -8.29 -0.97 8.21
N ALA A 106 -7.68 -0.38 7.18
CA ALA A 106 -6.23 -0.46 6.97
C ALA A 106 -5.46 0.36 8.03
N ASN A 107 -4.29 -0.12 8.40
CA ASN A 107 -3.40 0.53 9.35
C ASN A 107 -2.29 1.29 8.58
N PHE A 108 -2.33 2.63 8.62
CA PHE A 108 -1.33 3.53 8.03
C PHE A 108 -0.54 4.31 9.09
N ARG A 109 -0.45 3.78 10.31
CA ARG A 109 0.25 4.49 11.39
C ARG A 109 1.69 4.80 11.01
N GLY A 110 2.07 6.08 11.10
CA GLY A 110 3.41 6.55 10.76
C GLY A 110 3.81 6.40 9.28
N ALA A 111 2.89 6.05 8.39
CA ALA A 111 3.17 5.95 6.96
C ALA A 111 3.37 7.33 6.32
N ASP A 112 4.19 7.40 5.27
CA ASP A 112 4.31 8.57 4.42
C ASP A 112 3.32 8.48 3.25
N LEU A 113 2.32 9.34 3.23
CA LEU A 113 1.37 9.55 2.13
C LEU A 113 1.43 11.00 1.63
N SER A 114 2.55 11.69 1.86
CA SER A 114 2.70 13.07 1.41
C SER A 114 2.50 13.18 -0.10
N GLY A 115 1.63 14.09 -0.54
CA GLY A 115 1.27 14.26 -1.94
C GLY A 115 0.51 13.10 -2.58
N ALA A 116 0.13 12.07 -1.84
CA ALA A 116 -0.63 10.94 -2.39
C ALA A 116 -2.04 11.35 -2.84
N ASN A 117 -2.53 10.71 -3.90
CA ASN A 117 -3.87 10.92 -4.40
C ASN A 117 -4.82 9.79 -3.97
N LEU A 118 -5.64 10.04 -2.95
CA LEU A 118 -6.63 9.09 -2.42
C LEU A 118 -8.06 9.38 -2.93
N GLU A 119 -8.21 10.22 -3.95
CA GLU A 119 -9.54 10.65 -4.42
C GLU A 119 -10.47 9.46 -4.66
N GLY A 120 -11.69 9.55 -4.11
CA GLY A 120 -12.73 8.53 -4.28
C GLY A 120 -12.52 7.25 -3.47
N SER A 121 -11.47 7.15 -2.63
CA SER A 121 -11.19 5.95 -1.85
C SER A 121 -12.12 5.80 -0.65
N ASN A 122 -12.26 4.57 -0.20
CA ASN A 122 -12.98 4.24 1.03
C ASN A 122 -11.98 4.12 2.20
N LEU A 123 -12.02 5.09 3.12
CA LEU A 123 -11.16 5.18 4.31
C LEU A 123 -11.89 4.76 5.60
N THR A 124 -13.04 4.10 5.48
CA THR A 124 -13.85 3.72 6.64
C THR A 124 -13.01 2.97 7.68
N ASN A 125 -12.95 3.48 8.91
CA ASN A 125 -12.18 2.92 10.02
C ASN A 125 -10.68 2.75 9.75
N ALA A 126 -10.10 3.41 8.77
CA ALA A 126 -8.65 3.40 8.55
C ALA A 126 -7.93 4.21 9.65
N ASP A 127 -6.75 3.76 10.05
CA ASP A 127 -5.94 4.40 11.10
C ASP A 127 -4.72 5.09 10.47
N PHE A 128 -4.76 6.43 10.42
CA PHE A 128 -3.66 7.30 9.96
C PHE A 128 -2.95 7.99 11.13
N THR A 129 -2.96 7.40 12.32
CA THR A 129 -2.25 7.96 13.47
C THR A 129 -0.78 8.23 13.12
N ASP A 130 -0.32 9.47 13.36
CA ASP A 130 1.05 9.92 13.08
C ASP A 130 1.49 9.82 11.61
N ALA A 131 0.58 9.58 10.67
CA ALA A 131 0.89 9.54 9.24
C ALA A 131 1.20 10.94 8.68
N ASP A 132 2.00 10.98 7.61
CA ASP A 132 2.23 12.20 6.84
C ASP A 132 1.26 12.27 5.67
N LEU A 133 0.32 13.21 5.72
CA LEU A 133 -0.68 13.47 4.67
C LEU A 133 -0.49 14.88 4.06
N ILE A 134 0.68 15.49 4.25
CA ILE A 134 0.95 16.83 3.70
C ILE A 134 0.67 16.83 2.20
N ALA A 135 -0.15 17.77 1.74
CA ALA A 135 -0.57 17.93 0.34
C ALA A 135 -1.28 16.70 -0.28
N ALA A 136 -1.72 15.73 0.51
CA ALA A 136 -2.52 14.61 0.01
C ALA A 136 -3.92 15.05 -0.44
N ASN A 137 -4.48 14.35 -1.43
CA ASN A 137 -5.84 14.60 -1.93
C ASN A 137 -6.81 13.52 -1.41
N LEU A 138 -7.67 13.89 -0.46
CA LEU A 138 -8.74 13.06 0.09
C LEU A 138 -10.14 13.49 -0.40
N ASN A 139 -10.23 14.18 -1.54
CA ASN A 139 -11.53 14.58 -2.08
C ASN A 139 -12.37 13.34 -2.39
N ARG A 140 -13.69 13.43 -2.14
CA ARG A 140 -14.68 12.37 -2.44
C ARG A 140 -14.42 11.03 -1.73
N THR A 141 -13.63 11.04 -0.64
CA THR A 141 -13.39 9.82 0.17
C THR A 141 -14.53 9.59 1.16
N ASN A 142 -14.75 8.31 1.52
CA ASN A 142 -15.57 7.99 2.68
C ASN A 142 -14.66 7.95 3.93
N GLN A 143 -14.92 8.84 4.88
CA GLN A 143 -14.08 9.04 6.07
C GLN A 143 -14.78 8.59 7.38
N ALA A 144 -15.82 7.76 7.30
CA ALA A 144 -16.49 7.26 8.48
C ALA A 144 -15.52 6.50 9.40
N GLY A 145 -15.35 6.96 10.64
CA GLY A 145 -14.45 6.33 11.61
C GLY A 145 -12.94 6.48 11.29
N LEU A 146 -12.58 7.37 10.37
CA LEU A 146 -11.17 7.67 10.05
C LEU A 146 -10.45 8.24 11.29
N ILE A 147 -9.26 7.73 11.60
CA ILE A 147 -8.43 8.17 12.71
C ILE A 147 -7.25 8.99 12.15
N LEU A 148 -7.14 10.25 12.58
CA LEU A 148 -6.11 11.20 12.15
C LEU A 148 -5.26 11.74 13.33
N THR A 149 -5.24 11.05 14.45
CA THR A 149 -4.50 11.49 15.64
C THR A 149 -3.02 11.68 15.32
N GLY A 150 -2.48 12.89 15.55
CA GLY A 150 -1.07 13.18 15.26
C GLY A 150 -0.68 13.25 13.78
N ALA A 151 -1.61 13.04 12.85
CA ALA A 151 -1.32 13.12 11.42
C ALA A 151 -0.94 14.55 11.00
N LYS A 152 0.01 14.65 10.06
CA LYS A 152 0.39 15.93 9.45
C LYS A 152 -0.54 16.23 8.28
N LEU A 153 -1.27 17.35 8.35
CA LEU A 153 -2.37 17.69 7.42
C LEU A 153 -2.14 18.99 6.64
N ALA A 154 -0.93 19.54 6.62
CA ALA A 154 -0.68 20.79 5.91
C ALA A 154 -1.01 20.65 4.41
N ASN A 155 -1.88 21.54 3.91
CA ASN A 155 -2.35 21.52 2.51
C ASN A 155 -3.09 20.23 2.07
N THR A 156 -3.51 19.39 2.99
CA THR A 156 -4.34 18.22 2.69
C THR A 156 -5.72 18.67 2.22
N GLN A 157 -6.22 18.10 1.13
CA GLN A 157 -7.52 18.44 0.56
C GLN A 157 -8.58 17.40 0.96
N GLY A 158 -9.83 17.85 1.11
CA GLY A 158 -10.97 16.96 1.27
C GLY A 158 -11.16 16.35 2.66
N ILE A 159 -10.46 16.85 3.70
CA ILE A 159 -10.73 16.44 5.08
C ILE A 159 -12.15 16.86 5.47
N GLN A 160 -12.92 15.91 5.99
CA GLN A 160 -14.27 16.15 6.52
C GLN A 160 -14.17 16.42 8.03
N ASN A 161 -14.84 17.49 8.48
CA ASN A 161 -14.95 17.88 9.89
C ASN A 161 -16.10 17.11 10.60
#